data_1b4ea6e0b88d956aed3988517eee9934
#
_entry.id   1b4ea6e0b88d956aed3988517eee9934
#
_cell.length_a   1.000
_cell.length_b   1.000
_cell.length_c   1.000
_cell.angle_alpha   90.00
_cell.angle_beta   90.00
_cell.angle_gamma   90.00
#
_symmetry.space_group_name_H-M   'P 1'
#
loop_
_entity.id
_entity.type
_entity.pdbx_description
1 polymer ?
#
loop_
_entity_poly.entity_id
_entity_poly.type
_entity_poly.pdbx_seq_one_letter_code
_entity_poly.pdbx_strand_id
1 'polypeptide(L)'
;MSGAGAGPVPGTTLIVLAKAPVPGRVKTRLTPAYTPQEAARIAEASLADTLDVALAVPARRRVLVLDGAPGPWLPPGIEVLAQCEGGLDERIAAAFAACAGPALLIGMDTPQVSPALLAPALADPRPGEAWFGPAEDGGFWALGLTEPDPALLLGVPMSVPETGRVQRQRLHDAGLVVRELAWLRDVDTAQDALLVAAEAPNGRFARAVGAGRPARAAVPAERRSEESGTLAPTTGEASTAGPHPW
;
A
#
# COMPACT_ATOMS: atom_id res chain seq x y z
N MET A 1 -12.45 13.20 -48.83
CA MET A 1 -13.17 13.10 -47.53
C MET A 1 -12.14 12.90 -46.45
N SER A 2 -11.75 14.00 -45.78
CA SER A 2 -10.75 13.99 -44.70
C SER A 2 -11.39 13.42 -43.44
N GLY A 3 -10.90 12.28 -43.00
CA GLY A 3 -11.23 11.74 -41.68
C GLY A 3 -10.61 12.69 -40.62
N ALA A 4 -11.46 13.46 -39.96
CA ALA A 4 -11.07 14.19 -38.77
C ALA A 4 -10.64 13.15 -37.73
N GLY A 5 -9.33 13.08 -37.46
CA GLY A 5 -8.82 12.32 -36.33
C GLY A 5 -9.46 12.88 -35.06
N ALA A 6 -10.24 12.06 -34.39
CA ALA A 6 -10.76 12.42 -33.08
C ALA A 6 -9.57 12.76 -32.18
N GLY A 7 -9.49 14.01 -31.77
CA GLY A 7 -8.50 14.45 -30.80
C GLY A 7 -8.59 13.59 -29.53
N PRO A 8 -7.52 13.52 -28.73
CA PRO A 8 -7.53 12.69 -27.53
C PRO A 8 -8.70 13.10 -26.64
N VAL A 9 -9.50 12.11 -26.23
CA VAL A 9 -10.62 12.31 -25.30
C VAL A 9 -10.03 12.85 -24.00
N PRO A 10 -10.47 14.01 -23.50
CA PRO A 10 -9.97 14.53 -22.23
C PRO A 10 -10.21 13.52 -21.08
N GLY A 11 -9.26 13.42 -20.19
CA GLY A 11 -9.37 12.57 -19.00
C GLY A 11 -8.07 11.84 -18.66
N THR A 12 -7.98 11.44 -17.43
CA THR A 12 -6.79 10.80 -16.85
C THR A 12 -6.82 9.29 -17.08
N THR A 13 -5.68 8.69 -17.41
CA THR A 13 -5.48 7.24 -17.34
C THR A 13 -5.24 6.86 -15.87
N LEU A 14 -6.02 5.94 -15.33
CA LEU A 14 -5.74 5.34 -14.03
C LEU A 14 -4.95 4.04 -14.20
N ILE A 15 -3.79 4.00 -13.57
CA ILE A 15 -2.88 2.86 -13.57
C ILE A 15 -2.95 2.20 -12.18
N VAL A 16 -3.18 0.90 -12.13
CA VAL A 16 -2.99 0.08 -10.94
C VAL A 16 -1.72 -0.74 -11.13
N LEU A 17 -0.71 -0.50 -10.31
CA LEU A 17 0.51 -1.29 -10.31
C LEU A 17 0.37 -2.45 -9.33
N ALA A 18 0.48 -3.69 -9.80
CA ALA A 18 0.21 -4.84 -8.97
C ALA A 18 1.10 -6.04 -9.30
N LYS A 19 1.21 -6.93 -8.31
CA LYS A 19 1.78 -8.27 -8.46
C LYS A 19 0.68 -9.31 -8.37
N ALA A 20 0.72 -10.32 -9.23
CA ALA A 20 -0.23 -11.43 -9.19
C ALA A 20 -0.22 -12.12 -7.80
N PRO A 21 -1.38 -12.44 -7.23
CA PRO A 21 -1.51 -12.98 -5.87
C PRO A 21 -1.12 -14.47 -5.82
N VAL A 22 0.18 -14.76 -5.98
CA VAL A 22 0.72 -16.13 -5.99
C VAL A 22 1.30 -16.46 -4.60
N PRO A 23 0.89 -17.58 -3.95
CA PRO A 23 1.41 -18.00 -2.66
C PRO A 23 2.94 -18.06 -2.63
N GLY A 24 3.56 -17.48 -1.60
CA GLY A 24 5.02 -17.40 -1.43
C GLY A 24 5.73 -16.38 -2.32
N ARG A 25 5.01 -15.68 -3.22
CA ARG A 25 5.58 -14.65 -4.11
C ARG A 25 5.05 -13.24 -3.82
N VAL A 26 3.94 -13.12 -3.10
CA VAL A 26 3.32 -11.86 -2.72
C VAL A 26 3.12 -11.78 -1.21
N LYS A 27 3.25 -10.58 -0.63
CA LYS A 27 3.03 -10.32 0.81
C LYS A 27 3.77 -11.29 1.75
N THR A 28 5.00 -11.63 1.41
CA THR A 28 5.81 -12.59 2.19
C THR A 28 6.11 -12.12 3.61
N ARG A 29 6.08 -10.79 3.86
CA ARG A 29 6.27 -10.20 5.20
C ARG A 29 5.06 -10.40 6.13
N LEU A 30 3.92 -10.87 5.61
CA LEU A 30 2.80 -11.29 6.44
C LEU A 30 3.06 -12.63 7.17
N THR A 31 4.03 -13.43 6.67
CA THR A 31 4.50 -14.66 7.31
C THR A 31 5.41 -14.31 8.51
N PRO A 32 5.31 -15.00 9.68
CA PRO A 32 4.56 -16.23 9.91
C PRO A 32 3.12 -16.04 10.42
N ALA A 33 2.64 -14.82 10.62
CA ALA A 33 1.30 -14.57 11.15
C ALA A 33 0.19 -15.12 10.25
N TYR A 34 0.45 -15.14 8.94
CA TYR A 34 -0.37 -15.76 7.91
C TYR A 34 0.44 -16.77 7.12
N THR A 35 -0.17 -17.86 6.71
CA THR A 35 0.44 -18.82 5.77
C THR A 35 0.64 -18.16 4.39
N PRO A 36 1.53 -18.68 3.53
CA PRO A 36 1.68 -18.15 2.17
C PRO A 36 0.37 -18.12 1.36
N GLN A 37 -0.53 -19.09 1.57
CA GLN A 37 -1.84 -19.14 0.94
C GLN A 37 -2.78 -18.06 1.47
N GLU A 38 -2.79 -17.79 2.76
CA GLU A 38 -3.57 -16.70 3.36
C GLU A 38 -3.03 -15.35 2.94
N ALA A 39 -1.72 -15.16 2.91
CA ALA A 39 -1.09 -13.93 2.43
C ALA A 39 -1.46 -13.64 0.95
N ALA A 40 -1.50 -14.67 0.11
CA ALA A 40 -1.94 -14.52 -1.28
C ALA A 40 -3.43 -14.17 -1.38
N ARG A 41 -4.30 -14.77 -0.54
CA ARG A 41 -5.74 -14.40 -0.50
C ARG A 41 -5.95 -12.95 -0.02
N ILE A 42 -5.16 -12.50 0.97
CA ILE A 42 -5.19 -11.12 1.45
C ILE A 42 -4.74 -10.18 0.34
N ALA A 43 -3.68 -10.51 -0.41
CA ALA A 43 -3.22 -9.72 -1.56
C ALA A 43 -4.25 -9.68 -2.69
N GLU A 44 -4.92 -10.82 -2.98
CA GLU A 44 -6.00 -10.89 -3.97
C GLU A 44 -7.17 -9.99 -3.57
N ALA A 45 -7.57 -10.05 -2.30
CA ALA A 45 -8.65 -9.23 -1.78
C ALA A 45 -8.31 -7.73 -1.82
N SER A 46 -7.07 -7.35 -1.48
CA SER A 46 -6.55 -5.98 -1.61
C SER A 46 -6.62 -5.49 -3.06
N LEU A 47 -6.10 -6.29 -3.99
CA LEU A 47 -6.14 -5.98 -5.41
C LEU A 47 -7.59 -5.85 -5.92
N ALA A 48 -8.48 -6.76 -5.54
CA ALA A 48 -9.88 -6.71 -5.96
C ALA A 48 -10.61 -5.45 -5.44
N ASP A 49 -10.38 -5.04 -4.18
CA ASP A 49 -10.94 -3.80 -3.65
C ASP A 49 -10.38 -2.56 -4.38
N THR A 50 -9.08 -2.55 -4.70
CA THR A 50 -8.44 -1.48 -5.50
C THR A 50 -9.02 -1.40 -6.92
N LEU A 51 -9.24 -2.54 -7.58
CA LEU A 51 -9.82 -2.59 -8.92
C LEU A 51 -11.30 -2.15 -8.95
N ASP A 52 -12.08 -2.45 -7.90
CA ASP A 52 -13.44 -1.93 -7.76
C ASP A 52 -13.44 -0.39 -7.69
N VAL A 53 -12.52 0.19 -6.91
CA VAL A 53 -12.34 1.65 -6.85
C VAL A 53 -11.94 2.21 -8.23
N ALA A 54 -11.02 1.53 -8.93
CA ALA A 54 -10.60 1.95 -10.26
C ALA A 54 -11.76 1.95 -11.27
N LEU A 55 -12.71 1.02 -11.13
CA LEU A 55 -13.92 0.97 -11.97
C LEU A 55 -14.94 2.04 -11.59
N ALA A 56 -14.99 2.43 -10.31
CA ALA A 56 -15.96 3.40 -9.80
C ALA A 56 -15.60 4.86 -10.09
N VAL A 57 -14.34 5.18 -10.41
CA VAL A 57 -13.90 6.56 -10.68
C VAL A 57 -13.99 6.92 -12.17
N PRO A 58 -14.19 8.21 -12.50
CA PRO A 58 -14.16 8.67 -13.88
C PRO A 58 -12.74 8.68 -14.42
N ALA A 59 -12.35 7.64 -15.15
CA ALA A 59 -11.08 7.55 -15.84
C ALA A 59 -11.28 7.27 -17.32
N ARG A 60 -10.49 7.93 -18.18
CA ARG A 60 -10.51 7.68 -19.62
C ARG A 60 -10.10 6.25 -19.98
N ARG A 61 -9.09 5.75 -19.30
CA ARG A 61 -8.51 4.43 -19.48
C ARG A 61 -8.16 3.87 -18.11
N ARG A 62 -8.36 2.57 -17.91
CA ARG A 62 -7.98 1.85 -16.69
C ARG A 62 -7.04 0.74 -17.06
N VAL A 63 -5.85 0.76 -16.47
CA VAL A 63 -4.76 -0.15 -16.81
C VAL A 63 -4.26 -0.83 -15.55
N LEU A 64 -4.23 -2.13 -15.56
CA LEU A 64 -3.53 -2.94 -14.58
C LEU A 64 -2.15 -3.29 -15.15
N VAL A 65 -1.09 -2.73 -14.57
CA VAL A 65 0.31 -3.08 -14.90
C VAL A 65 0.73 -4.18 -13.94
N LEU A 66 0.77 -5.43 -14.45
CA LEU A 66 0.81 -6.65 -13.64
C LEU A 66 2.14 -7.39 -13.75
N ASP A 67 2.76 -7.67 -12.61
CA ASP A 67 3.85 -8.66 -12.49
C ASP A 67 3.21 -10.06 -12.30
N GLY A 68 3.18 -10.86 -13.35
CA GLY A 68 2.58 -12.18 -13.40
C GLY A 68 1.40 -12.30 -14.35
N ALA A 69 0.60 -13.34 -14.20
CA ALA A 69 -0.57 -13.61 -15.06
C ALA A 69 -1.87 -13.14 -14.42
N PRO A 70 -2.82 -12.62 -15.21
CA PRO A 70 -4.17 -12.32 -14.73
C PRO A 70 -4.88 -13.61 -14.29
N GLY A 71 -5.79 -13.46 -13.32
CA GLY A 71 -6.58 -14.56 -12.78
C GLY A 71 -8.07 -14.24 -12.73
N PRO A 72 -8.90 -15.14 -12.16
CA PRO A 72 -10.35 -14.95 -12.05
C PRO A 72 -10.79 -13.71 -11.25
N TRP A 73 -9.89 -13.13 -10.48
CA TRP A 73 -10.09 -11.90 -9.71
C TRP A 73 -10.11 -10.62 -10.56
N LEU A 74 -9.71 -10.71 -11.84
CA LEU A 74 -9.68 -9.55 -12.73
C LEU A 74 -11.09 -9.26 -13.27
N PRO A 75 -11.70 -8.11 -12.97
CA PRO A 75 -12.98 -7.73 -13.51
C PRO A 75 -12.87 -7.27 -14.98
N PRO A 76 -13.97 -7.33 -15.76
CA PRO A 76 -14.00 -6.72 -17.09
C PRO A 76 -13.85 -5.20 -17.02
N GLY A 77 -13.40 -4.58 -18.12
CA GLY A 77 -13.25 -3.12 -18.22
C GLY A 77 -11.91 -2.57 -17.77
N ILE A 78 -10.95 -3.44 -17.45
CA ILE A 78 -9.57 -3.09 -17.12
C ILE A 78 -8.64 -3.72 -18.16
N GLU A 79 -7.82 -2.88 -18.78
CA GLU A 79 -6.76 -3.34 -19.68
C GLU A 79 -5.59 -3.88 -18.87
N VAL A 80 -4.94 -4.95 -19.31
CA VAL A 80 -3.78 -5.53 -18.64
C VAL A 80 -2.53 -5.32 -19.47
N LEU A 81 -1.51 -4.75 -18.85
CA LEU A 81 -0.15 -4.68 -19.38
C LEU A 81 0.80 -5.46 -18.46
N ALA A 82 1.72 -6.22 -19.03
CA ALA A 82 2.77 -6.85 -18.26
C ALA A 82 3.76 -5.78 -17.74
N GLN A 83 4.23 -5.95 -16.51
CA GLN A 83 5.36 -5.15 -16.03
C GLN A 83 6.62 -5.51 -16.83
N CYS A 84 7.45 -4.49 -17.12
CA CYS A 84 8.78 -4.74 -17.68
C CYS A 84 9.70 -5.40 -16.63
N GLU A 85 10.82 -5.90 -17.07
CA GLU A 85 11.92 -6.30 -16.20
C GLU A 85 12.59 -5.06 -15.58
N GLY A 86 13.41 -5.28 -14.54
CA GLY A 86 14.14 -4.21 -13.87
C GLY A 86 13.62 -3.84 -12.49
N GLY A 87 14.09 -2.71 -11.97
CA GLY A 87 13.71 -2.15 -10.68
C GLY A 87 12.29 -1.58 -10.65
N LEU A 88 11.81 -1.25 -9.46
CA LEU A 88 10.47 -0.68 -9.31
C LEU A 88 10.37 0.69 -9.98
N ASP A 89 11.42 1.50 -9.96
CA ASP A 89 11.52 2.77 -10.67
C ASP A 89 11.36 2.60 -12.19
N GLU A 90 12.03 1.60 -12.79
CA GLU A 90 11.90 1.29 -14.22
C GLU A 90 10.50 0.79 -14.57
N ARG A 91 9.88 -0.03 -13.72
CA ARG A 91 8.52 -0.54 -13.90
C ARG A 91 7.47 0.57 -13.84
N ILE A 92 7.62 1.50 -12.89
CA ILE A 92 6.75 2.68 -12.78
C ILE A 92 6.96 3.61 -13.99
N ALA A 93 8.21 3.86 -14.37
CA ALA A 93 8.54 4.67 -15.54
C ALA A 93 7.92 4.11 -16.83
N ALA A 94 8.03 2.78 -17.03
CA ALA A 94 7.42 2.10 -18.19
C ALA A 94 5.88 2.19 -18.16
N ALA A 95 5.26 2.10 -16.98
CA ALA A 95 3.82 2.25 -16.83
C ALA A 95 3.34 3.65 -17.26
N PHE A 96 4.06 4.71 -16.89
CA PHE A 96 3.77 6.07 -17.33
C PHE A 96 4.06 6.27 -18.82
N ALA A 97 5.14 5.69 -19.37
CA ALA A 97 5.47 5.74 -20.79
C ALA A 97 4.39 5.12 -21.68
N ALA A 98 3.59 4.19 -21.17
CA ALA A 98 2.47 3.59 -21.88
C ALA A 98 1.22 4.50 -21.94
N CYS A 99 1.28 5.71 -21.37
CA CYS A 99 0.17 6.64 -21.29
C CYS A 99 0.36 7.85 -22.22
N ALA A 100 -0.65 8.14 -23.02
CA ALA A 100 -0.73 9.37 -23.78
C ALA A 100 -1.58 10.41 -23.03
N GLY A 101 -0.94 11.36 -22.34
CA GLY A 101 -1.58 12.39 -21.53
C GLY A 101 -1.67 12.04 -20.04
N PRO A 102 -2.48 12.77 -19.26
CA PRO A 102 -2.51 12.66 -17.80
C PRO A 102 -2.69 11.23 -17.32
N ALA A 103 -1.91 10.85 -16.32
CA ALA A 103 -1.97 9.53 -15.71
C ALA A 103 -1.82 9.61 -14.19
N LEU A 104 -2.60 8.79 -13.47
CA LEU A 104 -2.51 8.59 -12.03
C LEU A 104 -2.21 7.12 -11.77
N LEU A 105 -1.08 6.84 -11.15
CA LEU A 105 -0.69 5.50 -10.73
C LEU A 105 -1.03 5.33 -9.24
N ILE A 106 -1.61 4.19 -8.90
CA ILE A 106 -1.81 3.72 -7.52
C ILE A 106 -1.28 2.30 -7.35
N GLY A 107 -0.81 1.97 -6.15
CA GLY A 107 -0.42 0.62 -5.76
C GLY A 107 -1.62 -0.24 -5.36
N MET A 108 -1.42 -1.56 -5.30
CA MET A 108 -2.41 -2.53 -4.78
C MET A 108 -2.37 -2.67 -3.25
N ASP A 109 -1.47 -1.99 -2.58
CA ASP A 109 -1.13 -2.26 -1.18
C ASP A 109 -1.87 -1.35 -0.19
N THR A 110 -2.74 -0.47 -0.70
CA THR A 110 -3.59 0.45 0.08
C THR A 110 -5.08 0.18 -0.17
N PRO A 111 -5.64 -0.97 0.32
CA PRO A 111 -7.04 -1.36 0.04
C PRO A 111 -8.09 -0.42 0.68
N GLN A 112 -7.70 0.51 1.54
CA GLN A 112 -8.54 1.58 2.08
C GLN A 112 -8.71 2.76 1.11
N VAL A 113 -8.06 2.75 -0.07
CA VAL A 113 -8.28 3.76 -1.10
C VAL A 113 -9.77 3.83 -1.46
N SER A 114 -10.25 5.02 -1.77
CA SER A 114 -11.64 5.26 -2.11
C SER A 114 -11.76 6.23 -3.30
N PRO A 115 -12.91 6.25 -4.00
CA PRO A 115 -13.15 7.23 -5.05
C PRO A 115 -12.96 8.68 -4.59
N ALA A 116 -13.33 8.99 -3.35
CA ALA A 116 -13.17 10.34 -2.78
C ALA A 116 -11.70 10.76 -2.63
N LEU A 117 -10.81 9.81 -2.28
CA LEU A 117 -9.37 10.07 -2.17
C LEU A 117 -8.71 10.33 -3.54
N LEU A 118 -9.21 9.70 -4.61
CA LEU A 118 -8.67 9.87 -5.96
C LEU A 118 -9.29 11.07 -6.71
N ALA A 119 -10.47 11.52 -6.31
CA ALA A 119 -11.22 12.56 -7.01
C ALA A 119 -10.41 13.83 -7.27
N PRO A 120 -9.60 14.38 -6.34
CA PRO A 120 -8.82 15.59 -6.59
C PRO A 120 -7.84 15.45 -7.76
N ALA A 121 -7.18 14.28 -7.88
CA ALA A 121 -6.20 14.02 -8.92
C ALA A 121 -6.81 13.65 -10.29
N LEU A 122 -8.10 13.31 -10.32
CA LEU A 122 -8.81 12.91 -11.53
C LEU A 122 -9.69 14.03 -12.13
N ALA A 123 -10.08 15.02 -11.30
CA ALA A 123 -11.09 15.99 -11.69
C ALA A 123 -10.61 17.03 -12.71
N ASP A 124 -9.39 17.56 -12.57
CA ASP A 124 -8.88 18.65 -13.39
C ASP A 124 -7.35 18.60 -13.49
N PRO A 125 -6.80 17.73 -14.35
CA PRO A 125 -5.36 17.65 -14.56
C PRO A 125 -4.84 18.89 -15.26
N ARG A 126 -4.04 19.71 -14.58
CA ARG A 126 -3.48 20.95 -15.13
C ARG A 126 -2.03 20.74 -15.53
N PRO A 127 -1.61 21.24 -16.72
CA PRO A 127 -0.21 21.19 -17.12
C PRO A 127 0.72 21.76 -16.05
N GLY A 128 1.88 21.13 -15.85
CA GLY A 128 2.83 21.55 -14.81
C GLY A 128 2.47 21.13 -13.40
N GLU A 129 1.41 20.36 -13.17
CA GLU A 129 1.07 19.80 -11.87
C GLU A 129 1.40 18.29 -11.77
N ALA A 130 1.79 17.87 -10.57
CA ALA A 130 1.91 16.48 -10.17
C ALA A 130 1.11 16.23 -8.90
N TRP A 131 0.53 15.03 -8.77
CA TRP A 131 -0.15 14.58 -7.57
C TRP A 131 0.69 13.55 -6.85
N PHE A 132 0.78 13.65 -5.53
CA PHE A 132 1.60 12.78 -4.72
C PHE A 132 0.81 12.26 -3.51
N GLY A 133 0.65 10.95 -3.42
CA GLY A 133 0.02 10.29 -2.28
C GLY A 133 1.08 9.65 -1.39
N PRO A 134 1.46 10.29 -0.28
CA PRO A 134 2.51 9.77 0.60
C PRO A 134 2.05 8.52 1.35
N ALA A 135 2.96 7.56 1.53
CA ALA A 135 2.78 6.37 2.34
C ALA A 135 3.51 6.50 3.69
N GLU A 136 2.97 5.86 4.73
CA GLU A 136 3.51 5.96 6.09
C GLU A 136 4.91 5.32 6.25
N ASP A 137 5.28 4.41 5.35
CA ASP A 137 6.62 3.78 5.31
C ASP A 137 7.72 4.70 4.73
N GLY A 138 7.34 5.92 4.30
CA GLY A 138 8.22 6.88 3.65
C GLY A 138 8.26 6.76 2.12
N GLY A 139 7.47 5.87 1.53
CA GLY A 139 7.22 5.75 0.10
C GLY A 139 6.07 6.62 -0.40
N PHE A 140 5.38 6.13 -1.42
CA PHE A 140 4.15 6.73 -1.93
C PHE A 140 3.20 5.63 -2.43
N TRP A 141 1.91 5.80 -2.18
CA TRP A 141 0.85 4.92 -2.66
C TRP A 141 0.23 5.40 -3.97
N ALA A 142 0.40 6.70 -4.28
CA ALA A 142 -0.10 7.30 -5.52
C ALA A 142 0.89 8.30 -6.10
N LEU A 143 0.97 8.34 -7.43
CA LEU A 143 1.70 9.34 -8.18
C LEU A 143 0.90 9.72 -9.43
N GLY A 144 0.59 11.01 -9.59
CA GLY A 144 -0.09 11.53 -10.77
C GLY A 144 0.82 12.51 -11.53
N LEU A 145 0.88 12.33 -12.83
CA LEU A 145 1.60 13.23 -13.74
C LEU A 145 0.64 13.70 -14.84
N THR A 146 0.53 15.01 -15.02
CA THR A 146 -0.29 15.58 -16.09
C THR A 146 0.37 15.42 -17.44
N GLU A 147 1.69 15.42 -17.47
CA GLU A 147 2.55 15.15 -18.59
C GLU A 147 3.54 14.06 -18.18
N PRO A 148 3.21 12.77 -18.43
CA PRO A 148 4.08 11.66 -18.04
C PRO A 148 5.46 11.75 -18.67
N ASP A 149 6.47 11.90 -17.83
CA ASP A 149 7.88 11.83 -18.22
C ASP A 149 8.58 10.71 -17.41
N PRO A 150 8.99 9.60 -18.05
CA PRO A 150 9.71 8.52 -17.39
C PRO A 150 10.99 8.96 -16.67
N ALA A 151 11.65 10.03 -17.13
CA ALA A 151 12.88 10.54 -16.52
C ALA A 151 12.66 11.04 -15.08
N LEU A 152 11.43 11.41 -14.72
CA LEU A 152 11.06 11.81 -13.36
C LEU A 152 11.11 10.65 -12.35
N LEU A 153 11.20 9.41 -12.83
CA LEU A 153 11.06 8.19 -12.03
C LEU A 153 12.37 7.38 -12.00
N LEU A 154 13.07 7.31 -13.13
CA LEU A 154 14.29 6.51 -13.28
C LEU A 154 15.38 6.92 -12.29
N GLY A 155 15.94 5.95 -11.57
CA GLY A 155 16.99 6.15 -10.59
C GLY A 155 16.51 6.75 -9.25
N VAL A 156 15.22 6.84 -9.00
CA VAL A 156 14.69 7.10 -7.65
C VAL A 156 14.89 5.84 -6.81
N PRO A 157 15.54 5.93 -5.63
CA PRO A 157 15.70 4.77 -4.77
C PRO A 157 14.32 4.29 -4.29
N MET A 158 13.98 3.04 -4.59
CA MET A 158 12.69 2.45 -4.26
C MET A 158 12.80 1.52 -3.04
N SER A 159 11.67 1.35 -2.32
CA SER A 159 11.57 0.45 -1.16
C SER A 159 12.52 0.82 -0.01
N VAL A 160 12.80 2.09 0.15
CA VAL A 160 13.56 2.68 1.26
C VAL A 160 12.77 3.85 1.88
N PRO A 161 13.00 4.21 3.15
CA PRO A 161 12.23 5.26 3.83
C PRO A 161 12.32 6.65 3.16
N GLU A 162 13.35 6.89 2.36
CA GLU A 162 13.58 8.16 1.67
C GLU A 162 12.89 8.24 0.29
N THR A 163 12.32 7.16 -0.21
CA THR A 163 11.72 7.06 -1.55
C THR A 163 10.79 8.24 -1.86
N GLY A 164 9.81 8.48 -0.99
CA GLY A 164 8.82 9.55 -1.19
C GLY A 164 9.44 10.94 -1.16
N ARG A 165 10.39 11.19 -0.27
CA ARG A 165 11.12 12.46 -0.19
C ARG A 165 11.93 12.71 -1.46
N VAL A 166 12.67 11.70 -1.93
CA VAL A 166 13.48 11.81 -3.15
C VAL A 166 12.60 12.02 -4.39
N GLN A 167 11.52 11.25 -4.51
CA GLN A 167 10.57 11.40 -5.62
C GLN A 167 9.95 12.79 -5.64
N ARG A 168 9.48 13.30 -4.49
CA ARG A 168 8.89 14.63 -4.37
C ARG A 168 9.89 15.72 -4.73
N GLN A 169 11.13 15.61 -4.26
CA GLN A 169 12.21 16.56 -4.60
C GLN A 169 12.45 16.58 -6.11
N ARG A 170 12.49 15.42 -6.77
CA ARG A 170 12.67 15.34 -8.22
C ARG A 170 11.54 16.02 -9.00
N LEU A 171 10.30 15.91 -8.55
CA LEU A 171 9.17 16.62 -9.15
C LEU A 171 9.32 18.14 -9.00
N HIS A 172 9.74 18.62 -7.84
CA HIS A 172 10.02 20.04 -7.61
C HIS A 172 11.19 20.55 -8.46
N ASP A 173 12.28 19.79 -8.57
CA ASP A 173 13.44 20.14 -9.37
C ASP A 173 13.11 20.23 -10.87
N ALA A 174 12.09 19.46 -11.31
CA ALA A 174 11.53 19.55 -12.66
C ALA A 174 10.55 20.74 -12.84
N GLY A 175 10.35 21.57 -11.82
CA GLY A 175 9.48 22.75 -11.87
C GLY A 175 7.99 22.43 -11.74
N LEU A 176 7.62 21.21 -11.32
CA LEU A 176 6.23 20.83 -11.15
C LEU A 176 5.65 21.34 -9.82
N VAL A 177 4.40 21.78 -9.86
CA VAL A 177 3.62 22.05 -8.65
C VAL A 177 3.10 20.74 -8.09
N VAL A 178 3.67 20.29 -6.97
CA VAL A 178 3.27 19.05 -6.32
C VAL A 178 2.08 19.30 -5.42
N ARG A 179 0.95 18.63 -5.70
CA ARG A 179 -0.26 18.59 -4.87
C ARG A 179 -0.32 17.29 -4.11
N GLU A 180 -0.61 17.36 -2.83
CA GLU A 180 -0.63 16.17 -1.97
C GLU A 180 -2.05 15.59 -1.85
N LEU A 181 -2.11 14.27 -1.93
CA LEU A 181 -3.24 13.45 -1.50
C LEU A 181 -3.08 13.10 -0.01
N ALA A 182 -4.10 12.49 0.58
CA ALA A 182 -4.04 12.04 1.96
C ALA A 182 -2.92 10.99 2.18
N TRP A 183 -2.34 10.99 3.37
CA TRP A 183 -1.44 9.92 3.81
C TRP A 183 -2.22 8.62 3.96
N LEU A 184 -1.67 7.52 3.47
CA LEU A 184 -2.21 6.19 3.68
C LEU A 184 -1.14 5.25 4.22
N ARG A 185 -1.59 4.23 4.94
CA ARG A 185 -0.77 3.10 5.35
C ARG A 185 -0.85 2.01 4.30
N ASP A 186 0.28 1.59 3.77
CA ASP A 186 0.37 0.39 2.95
C ASP A 186 0.48 -0.87 3.82
N VAL A 187 -0.02 -1.96 3.29
CA VAL A 187 -0.06 -3.24 3.99
C VAL A 187 1.23 -4.00 3.72
N ASP A 188 2.18 -3.92 4.62
CA ASP A 188 3.45 -4.66 4.51
C ASP A 188 3.60 -5.75 5.56
N THR A 189 3.14 -5.50 6.78
CA THR A 189 3.22 -6.43 7.90
C THR A 189 1.84 -6.91 8.34
N ALA A 190 1.80 -7.95 9.18
CA ALA A 190 0.56 -8.41 9.79
C ALA A 190 -0.10 -7.34 10.66
N GLN A 191 0.68 -6.45 11.28
CA GLN A 191 0.15 -5.33 12.06
C GLN A 191 -0.52 -4.30 11.14
N ASP A 192 0.10 -3.95 9.99
CA ASP A 192 -0.52 -3.06 9.03
C ASP A 192 -1.83 -3.65 8.48
N ALA A 193 -1.84 -4.95 8.19
CA ALA A 193 -3.06 -5.62 7.74
C ALA A 193 -4.22 -5.45 8.72
N LEU A 194 -3.97 -5.54 10.03
CA LEU A 194 -4.99 -5.34 11.06
C LEU A 194 -5.46 -3.88 11.14
N LEU A 195 -4.53 -2.93 11.06
CA LEU A 195 -4.85 -1.50 11.14
C LEU A 195 -5.66 -1.07 9.91
N VAL A 196 -5.21 -1.42 8.72
CA VAL A 196 -5.89 -1.09 7.46
C VAL A 196 -7.26 -1.79 7.36
N ALA A 197 -7.38 -3.03 7.85
CA ALA A 197 -8.67 -3.71 7.92
C ALA A 197 -9.68 -3.00 8.85
N ALA A 198 -9.19 -2.34 9.90
CA ALA A 198 -10.04 -1.54 10.78
C ALA A 198 -10.48 -0.21 10.13
N GLU A 199 -9.65 0.39 9.27
CA GLU A 199 -9.97 1.61 8.52
C GLU A 199 -11.00 1.35 7.41
N ALA A 200 -10.95 0.18 6.74
CA ALA A 200 -11.85 -0.22 5.66
C ALA A 200 -12.59 -1.54 5.97
N PRO A 201 -13.45 -1.60 7.02
CA PRO A 201 -13.98 -2.84 7.58
C PRO A 201 -14.93 -3.60 6.64
N ASN A 202 -15.47 -2.93 5.64
CA ASN A 202 -16.48 -3.50 4.74
C ASN A 202 -15.87 -4.13 3.46
N GLY A 203 -14.55 -3.96 3.22
CA GLY A 203 -13.85 -4.46 2.04
C GLY A 203 -13.67 -5.99 2.04
N ARG A 204 -13.33 -6.55 0.88
CA ARG A 204 -12.89 -7.95 0.78
C ARG A 204 -11.61 -8.16 1.59
N PHE A 205 -10.71 -7.17 1.56
CA PHE A 205 -9.46 -7.17 2.30
C PHE A 205 -9.70 -7.42 3.80
N ALA A 206 -10.57 -6.63 4.44
CA ALA A 206 -10.85 -6.78 5.88
C ALA A 206 -11.41 -8.18 6.21
N ARG A 207 -12.29 -8.71 5.36
CA ARG A 207 -12.81 -10.09 5.51
C ARG A 207 -11.70 -11.13 5.38
N ALA A 208 -10.79 -10.98 4.42
CA ALA A 208 -9.67 -11.91 4.22
C ALA A 208 -8.70 -11.91 5.40
N VAL A 209 -8.37 -10.73 5.95
CA VAL A 209 -7.56 -10.56 7.16
C VAL A 209 -8.23 -11.23 8.36
N GLY A 210 -9.54 -11.03 8.55
CA GLY A 210 -10.30 -11.64 9.64
C GLY A 210 -10.41 -13.17 9.56
N ALA A 211 -10.56 -13.70 8.34
CA ALA A 211 -10.66 -15.14 8.11
C ALA A 211 -9.33 -15.89 8.30
N GLY A 212 -8.20 -15.23 8.03
CA GLY A 212 -6.86 -15.80 8.22
C GLY A 212 -6.31 -15.69 9.66
N ARG A 213 -7.05 -15.07 10.56
CA ARG A 213 -6.61 -14.99 11.97
C ARG A 213 -6.67 -16.38 12.61
N PRO A 214 -5.53 -16.96 13.06
CA PRO A 214 -5.61 -18.15 13.89
C PRO A 214 -6.49 -17.82 15.11
N ALA A 215 -7.45 -18.70 15.41
CA ALA A 215 -8.21 -18.60 16.65
C ALA A 215 -7.18 -18.34 17.76
N ARG A 216 -7.30 -17.20 18.42
CA ARG A 216 -6.40 -16.71 19.48
C ARG A 216 -5.83 -17.92 20.21
N ALA A 217 -4.52 -18.17 20.12
CA ALA A 217 -3.86 -19.08 21.03
C ALA A 217 -4.28 -18.62 22.42
N ALA A 218 -5.07 -19.43 23.11
CA ALA A 218 -5.52 -19.14 24.45
C ALA A 218 -4.24 -18.89 25.25
N VAL A 219 -4.05 -17.66 25.74
CA VAL A 219 -3.02 -17.37 26.72
C VAL A 219 -3.23 -18.39 27.82
N PRO A 220 -2.25 -19.29 28.13
CA PRO A 220 -2.40 -20.21 29.22
C PRO A 220 -2.69 -19.35 30.44
N ALA A 221 -3.84 -19.59 31.09
CA ALA A 221 -4.15 -18.98 32.38
C ALA A 221 -2.98 -19.33 33.28
N GLU A 222 -2.17 -18.32 33.65
CA GLU A 222 -1.17 -18.47 34.71
C GLU A 222 -1.88 -19.08 35.91
N ARG A 223 -1.41 -20.27 36.31
CA ARG A 223 -1.84 -20.92 37.49
C ARG A 223 -1.65 -19.94 38.63
N ARG A 224 -2.75 -19.45 39.17
CA ARG A 224 -2.76 -18.83 40.49
C ARG A 224 -2.33 -19.92 41.45
N SER A 225 -1.06 -19.88 41.86
CA SER A 225 -0.52 -20.62 42.95
C SER A 225 -1.26 -20.13 44.21
N GLU A 226 -2.17 -20.93 44.70
CA GLU A 226 -2.66 -20.84 46.07
C GLU A 226 -1.49 -21.19 46.98
N GLU A 227 -0.76 -20.21 47.45
CA GLU A 227 0.05 -20.32 48.67
C GLU A 227 -0.79 -19.83 49.85
N SER A 228 -1.55 -20.77 50.36
CA SER A 228 -2.00 -20.77 51.77
C SER A 228 -0.82 -21.26 52.63
N GLY A 229 -0.06 -20.35 53.18
CA GLY A 229 1.09 -20.62 54.05
C GLY A 229 0.98 -19.83 55.33
N THR A 230 0.49 -20.46 56.34
CA THR A 230 0.48 -20.29 57.79
C THR A 230 1.58 -19.35 58.35
N LEU A 231 1.11 -18.37 59.15
CA LEU A 231 1.91 -17.58 60.10
C LEU A 231 2.51 -18.48 61.20
N ALA A 232 3.78 -18.24 61.53
CA ALA A 232 4.32 -18.40 62.89
C ALA A 232 5.46 -17.36 63.11
N PRO A 233 5.52 -16.77 64.28
CA PRO A 233 6.45 -15.66 64.58
C PRO A 233 7.71 -16.16 65.34
N THR A 234 8.88 -15.56 65.05
CA THR A 234 10.01 -15.57 65.99
C THR A 234 10.85 -14.29 65.84
N THR A 235 10.82 -13.60 66.92
CA THR A 235 11.76 -12.67 67.59
C THR A 235 13.21 -12.58 67.13
N GLY A 236 13.69 -11.32 67.03
CA GLY A 236 14.88 -10.79 67.63
C GLY A 236 16.17 -10.78 66.80
N GLU A 237 16.74 -9.72 66.52
CA GLU A 237 17.84 -9.01 67.17
C GLU A 237 18.49 -8.01 66.18
N ALA A 238 18.88 -6.89 66.78
CA ALA A 238 19.53 -5.76 66.14
C ALA A 238 21.04 -5.98 65.95
N SER A 239 21.66 -5.37 64.94
CA SER A 239 22.99 -4.78 65.03
C SER A 239 23.35 -3.94 63.81
N THR A 240 23.48 -2.68 64.00
CA THR A 240 24.52 -1.64 63.78
C THR A 240 25.29 -1.56 62.45
N ALA A 241 25.20 -0.40 61.94
CA ALA A 241 26.27 0.53 61.46
C ALA A 241 26.88 0.40 60.06
N GLY A 242 26.63 1.30 59.23
CA GLY A 242 27.34 2.45 58.78
C GLY A 242 28.41 2.25 57.67
N PRO A 243 28.92 3.36 57.11
CA PRO A 243 28.37 4.04 55.93
C PRO A 243 29.38 4.13 54.75
N HIS A 244 28.85 4.54 53.57
CA HIS A 244 29.47 5.30 52.47
C HIS A 244 30.87 4.94 51.91
N PRO A 245 31.32 5.45 50.78
CA PRO A 245 30.67 6.11 49.61
C PRO A 245 31.14 5.57 48.23
N TRP A 246 30.59 6.00 47.19
CA TRP A 246 30.91 6.71 45.93
C TRP A 246 29.91 6.38 44.82
#